data_fde825397833ea37eebeec5292735211
#
_entry.id   fde825397833ea37eebeec5292735211
#
_cell.length_a   1.000
_cell.length_b   1.000
_cell.length_c   1.000
_cell.angle_alpha   90.00
_cell.angle_beta   90.00
_cell.angle_gamma   90.00
#
_symmetry.space_group_name_H-M   'P 1'
#
loop_
_entity.id
_entity.type
_entity.pdbx_description
1 polymer ?
#
loop_
_entity_poly.entity_id
_entity_poly.type
_entity_poly.pdbx_seq_one_letter_code
_entity_poly.pdbx_strand_id
1 'polypeptide(L)'
;MMLDWNEYRKQLAAGVKEIGQLSPDTIKGYMELSSAGQKKNLLGAKMRELIALAVAVTLRCDGCITVHTEAAIRHGASKDEIAEALGVAAAVNAGAALVYSTRVMDAFKEYPRAVSSQVSRA
;
A
#
# COMPACT_ATOMS: atom_id res chain seq x y z
N MET A 1 -14.69 11.90 10.70
CA MET A 1 -14.09 10.70 10.06
C MET A 1 -14.13 10.83 8.56
N MET A 2 -13.12 10.33 7.89
CA MET A 2 -13.05 10.38 6.42
C MET A 2 -14.04 9.42 5.77
N LEU A 3 -14.22 8.22 6.37
CA LEU A 3 -15.18 7.20 5.94
C LEU A 3 -15.82 6.59 7.18
N ASP A 4 -17.02 6.04 7.02
CA ASP A 4 -17.59 5.15 8.03
C ASP A 4 -16.91 3.77 7.87
N TRP A 5 -15.81 3.58 8.58
CA TRP A 5 -14.96 2.41 8.43
C TRP A 5 -15.65 1.11 8.80
N ASN A 6 -16.56 1.13 9.77
CA ASN A 6 -17.31 -0.06 10.16
C ASN A 6 -18.28 -0.48 9.06
N GLU A 7 -18.99 0.49 8.48
CA GLU A 7 -19.91 0.21 7.37
C GLU A 7 -19.14 -0.23 6.12
N TYR A 8 -18.03 0.43 5.82
CA TYR A 8 -17.16 0.05 4.70
C TYR A 8 -16.72 -1.41 4.83
N ARG A 9 -16.27 -1.80 6.02
CA ARG A 9 -15.81 -3.17 6.28
C ARG A 9 -16.92 -4.20 6.10
N LYS A 10 -18.15 -3.87 6.51
CA LYS A 10 -19.32 -4.75 6.30
C LYS A 10 -19.61 -4.94 4.82
N GLN A 11 -19.61 -3.87 4.06
CA GLN A 11 -19.86 -3.91 2.62
C GLN A 11 -18.74 -4.65 1.90
N LEU A 12 -17.49 -4.44 2.31
CA LEU A 12 -16.34 -5.15 1.76
C LEU A 12 -16.48 -6.66 1.98
N ALA A 13 -16.82 -7.08 3.20
CA ALA A 13 -17.00 -8.50 3.53
C ALA A 13 -18.10 -9.12 2.67
N ALA A 14 -19.21 -8.41 2.46
CA ALA A 14 -20.29 -8.88 1.61
C ALA A 14 -19.84 -9.04 0.15
N GLY A 15 -19.08 -8.07 -0.36
CA GLY A 15 -18.56 -8.13 -1.73
C GLY A 15 -17.57 -9.28 -1.94
N VAL A 16 -16.68 -9.50 -0.98
CA VAL A 16 -15.71 -10.60 -1.02
C VAL A 16 -16.45 -11.95 -0.95
N LYS A 17 -17.47 -12.05 -0.13
CA LYS A 17 -18.30 -13.25 -0.04
C LYS A 17 -18.96 -13.56 -1.38
N GLU A 18 -19.48 -12.56 -2.07
CA GLU A 18 -20.08 -12.72 -3.39
C GLU A 18 -19.05 -13.23 -4.40
N ILE A 19 -17.86 -12.65 -4.42
CA ILE A 19 -16.76 -13.12 -5.28
C ILE A 19 -16.45 -14.59 -4.97
N GLY A 20 -16.40 -14.96 -3.68
CA GLY A 20 -16.13 -16.32 -3.27
C GLY A 20 -17.20 -17.33 -3.71
N GLN A 21 -18.45 -16.89 -3.82
CA GLN A 21 -19.54 -17.73 -4.34
C GLN A 21 -19.41 -17.95 -5.84
N LEU A 22 -18.94 -16.93 -6.57
CA LEU A 22 -18.79 -16.98 -8.03
C LEU A 22 -17.45 -17.59 -8.46
N SER A 23 -16.41 -17.42 -7.65
CA SER A 23 -15.05 -17.89 -7.94
C SER A 23 -14.36 -18.40 -6.68
N PRO A 24 -14.77 -19.58 -6.17
CA PRO A 24 -14.26 -20.09 -4.89
C PRO A 24 -12.74 -20.29 -4.89
N ASP A 25 -12.16 -20.71 -6.01
CA ASP A 25 -10.71 -20.93 -6.07
C ASP A 25 -9.91 -19.65 -5.99
N THR A 26 -10.45 -18.52 -6.44
CA THR A 26 -9.81 -17.22 -6.29
C THR A 26 -9.66 -16.87 -4.83
N ILE A 27 -10.73 -17.03 -4.05
CA ILE A 27 -10.71 -16.72 -2.63
C ILE A 27 -9.82 -17.70 -1.87
N LYS A 28 -9.91 -19.00 -2.22
CA LYS A 28 -9.06 -20.02 -1.62
C LYS A 28 -7.58 -19.73 -1.83
N GLY A 29 -7.19 -19.42 -3.06
CA GLY A 29 -5.80 -19.06 -3.38
C GLY A 29 -5.33 -17.80 -2.65
N TYR A 30 -6.18 -16.80 -2.58
CA TYR A 30 -5.87 -15.58 -1.83
C TYR A 30 -5.66 -15.88 -0.34
N MET A 31 -6.53 -16.68 0.26
CA MET A 31 -6.43 -17.02 1.69
C MET A 31 -5.16 -17.83 1.99
N GLU A 32 -4.77 -18.73 1.11
CA GLU A 32 -3.52 -19.45 1.25
C GLU A 32 -2.30 -18.51 1.20
N LEU A 33 -2.30 -17.57 0.24
CA LEU A 33 -1.24 -16.57 0.13
C LEU A 33 -1.22 -15.65 1.34
N SER A 34 -2.37 -15.17 1.77
CA SER A 34 -2.51 -14.24 2.90
C SER A 34 -1.99 -14.85 4.21
N SER A 35 -2.17 -16.14 4.41
CA SER A 35 -1.77 -16.84 5.63
C SER A 35 -0.37 -17.44 5.58
N ALA A 36 0.31 -17.37 4.44
CA ALA A 36 1.59 -18.06 4.24
C ALA A 36 2.66 -17.64 5.26
N GLY A 37 2.72 -16.36 5.60
CA GLY A 37 3.70 -15.84 6.54
C GLY A 37 3.58 -16.39 7.95
N GLN A 38 2.37 -16.84 8.33
CA GLN A 38 2.12 -17.39 9.67
C GLN A 38 2.85 -18.71 9.91
N LYS A 39 3.13 -19.46 8.85
CA LYS A 39 3.77 -20.78 8.97
C LYS A 39 5.18 -20.69 9.52
N LYS A 40 5.99 -19.75 9.05
CA LYS A 40 7.35 -19.52 9.58
C LYS A 40 7.35 -18.59 10.78
N ASN A 41 6.50 -17.58 10.76
CA ASN A 41 6.26 -16.65 11.86
C ASN A 41 7.55 -16.00 12.43
N LEU A 42 8.46 -15.64 11.54
CA LEU A 42 9.74 -15.04 11.96
C LEU A 42 9.56 -13.59 12.45
N LEU A 43 8.67 -12.86 11.82
CA LEU A 43 8.43 -11.44 12.12
C LEU A 43 7.38 -11.23 13.22
N GLY A 44 6.48 -12.18 13.37
CA GLY A 44 5.34 -12.05 14.27
C GLY A 44 4.18 -11.29 13.64
N ALA A 45 2.99 -11.49 14.23
CA ALA A 45 1.75 -10.97 13.68
C ALA A 45 1.73 -9.44 13.64
N LYS A 46 2.19 -8.77 14.70
CA LYS A 46 2.20 -7.31 14.75
C LYS A 46 3.04 -6.72 13.61
N MET A 47 4.25 -7.24 13.40
CA MET A 47 5.13 -6.75 12.35
C MET A 47 4.53 -6.99 10.96
N ARG A 48 3.94 -8.15 10.74
CA ARG A 48 3.27 -8.43 9.47
C ARG A 48 2.17 -7.42 9.17
N GLU A 49 1.40 -7.03 10.19
CA GLU A 49 0.34 -6.05 10.00
C GLU A 49 0.87 -4.63 9.78
N LEU A 50 1.98 -4.26 10.41
CA LEU A 50 2.65 -2.98 10.15
C LEU A 50 3.17 -2.90 8.71
N ILE A 51 3.76 -3.99 8.22
CA ILE A 51 4.19 -4.08 6.82
C ILE A 51 2.98 -3.97 5.89
N ALA A 52 1.89 -4.68 6.21
CA ALA A 52 0.67 -4.64 5.41
C ALA A 52 0.12 -3.21 5.32
N LEU A 53 0.13 -2.45 6.40
CA LEU A 53 -0.32 -1.06 6.40
C LEU A 53 0.56 -0.17 5.53
N ALA A 54 1.88 -0.35 5.59
CA ALA A 54 2.81 0.40 4.75
C ALA A 54 2.55 0.17 3.26
N VAL A 55 2.27 -1.08 2.90
CA VAL A 55 1.92 -1.45 1.52
C VAL A 55 0.54 -0.92 1.15
N ALA A 56 -0.43 -1.03 2.07
CA ALA A 56 -1.80 -0.59 1.83
C ALA A 56 -1.90 0.90 1.51
N VAL A 57 -1.19 1.75 2.25
CA VAL A 57 -1.20 3.19 1.98
C VAL A 57 -0.50 3.53 0.67
N THR A 58 0.53 2.79 0.31
CA THR A 58 1.23 2.95 -0.96
C THR A 58 0.30 2.63 -2.13
N LEU A 59 -0.50 1.58 -2.01
CA LEU A 59 -1.46 1.15 -3.01
C LEU A 59 -2.79 1.93 -2.94
N ARG A 60 -2.99 2.74 -1.92
CA ARG A 60 -4.25 3.48 -1.64
C ARG A 60 -5.45 2.54 -1.60
N CYS A 61 -5.31 1.46 -0.84
CA CYS A 61 -6.33 0.41 -0.72
C CYS A 61 -7.14 0.60 0.55
N ASP A 62 -8.33 1.21 0.45
CA ASP A 62 -9.18 1.46 1.62
C ASP A 62 -9.58 0.17 2.33
N GLY A 63 -9.89 -0.88 1.57
CA GLY A 63 -10.22 -2.19 2.15
C GLY A 63 -9.07 -2.77 2.95
N CYS A 64 -7.85 -2.67 2.45
CA CYS A 64 -6.65 -3.11 3.15
C CYS A 64 -6.42 -2.28 4.41
N ILE A 65 -6.63 -0.97 4.32
CA ILE A 65 -6.46 -0.06 5.47
C ILE A 65 -7.39 -0.47 6.61
N THR A 66 -8.67 -0.66 6.35
CA THR A 66 -9.62 -0.99 7.43
C THR A 66 -9.31 -2.36 8.03
N VAL A 67 -9.00 -3.36 7.21
CA VAL A 67 -8.73 -4.72 7.67
C VAL A 67 -7.44 -4.78 8.48
N HIS A 68 -6.36 -4.20 7.95
CA HIS A 68 -5.05 -4.31 8.59
C HIS A 68 -4.86 -3.34 9.75
N THR A 69 -5.57 -2.22 9.80
CA THR A 69 -5.59 -1.36 10.99
C THR A 69 -6.21 -2.10 12.18
N GLU A 70 -7.35 -2.74 11.96
CA GLU A 70 -8.01 -3.52 13.01
C GLU A 70 -7.12 -4.68 13.46
N ALA A 71 -6.51 -5.40 12.53
CA ALA A 71 -5.62 -6.51 12.85
C ALA A 71 -4.35 -6.05 13.57
N ALA A 72 -3.78 -4.91 13.18
CA ALA A 72 -2.61 -4.34 13.85
C ALA A 72 -2.92 -4.03 15.32
N ILE A 73 -4.07 -3.41 15.58
CA ILE A 73 -4.52 -3.12 16.95
C ILE A 73 -4.72 -4.42 17.73
N ARG A 74 -5.38 -5.39 17.14
CA ARG A 74 -5.64 -6.69 17.77
C ARG A 74 -4.34 -7.41 18.14
N HIS A 75 -3.29 -7.24 17.34
CA HIS A 75 -1.98 -7.84 17.59
C HIS A 75 -1.03 -6.94 18.39
N GLY A 76 -1.54 -5.89 19.00
CA GLY A 76 -0.83 -5.10 19.98
C GLY A 76 -0.01 -3.93 19.43
N ALA A 77 -0.23 -3.51 18.20
CA ALA A 77 0.43 -2.34 17.67
C ALA A 77 -0.10 -1.08 18.33
N SER A 78 0.81 -0.21 18.78
CA SER A 78 0.45 1.10 19.29
C SER A 78 0.24 2.08 18.13
N LYS A 79 -0.45 3.17 18.44
CA LYS A 79 -0.64 4.26 17.48
C LYS A 79 0.70 4.83 17.00
N ASP A 80 1.68 4.93 17.93
CA ASP A 80 3.01 5.42 17.59
C ASP A 80 3.77 4.45 16.68
N GLU A 81 3.65 3.16 16.92
CA GLU A 81 4.27 2.14 16.06
C GLU A 81 3.66 2.18 14.65
N ILE A 82 2.35 2.33 14.55
CA ILE A 82 1.69 2.49 13.27
C ILE A 82 2.18 3.74 12.56
N ALA A 83 2.26 4.86 13.27
CA ALA A 83 2.74 6.13 12.71
C ALA A 83 4.17 6.01 12.17
N GLU A 84 5.05 5.30 12.89
CA GLU A 84 6.42 5.08 12.44
C GLU A 84 6.45 4.24 11.15
N ALA A 85 5.66 3.18 11.08
CA ALA A 85 5.57 2.35 9.88
C ALA A 85 5.08 3.16 8.67
N LEU A 86 4.07 4.03 8.89
CA LEU A 86 3.56 4.92 7.85
C LEU A 86 4.61 5.95 7.42
N GLY A 87 5.43 6.43 8.36
CA GLY A 87 6.55 7.32 8.04
C GLY A 87 7.58 6.66 7.14
N VAL A 88 7.89 5.39 7.39
CA VAL A 88 8.79 4.61 6.52
C VAL A 88 8.20 4.49 5.11
N ALA A 89 6.90 4.18 5.02
CA ALA A 89 6.22 4.09 3.72
C ALA A 89 6.30 5.42 2.96
N ALA A 90 6.03 6.53 3.65
CA ALA A 90 6.10 7.87 3.04
C ALA A 90 7.51 8.17 2.53
N ALA A 91 8.53 7.87 3.32
CA ALA A 91 9.93 8.10 2.94
C ALA A 91 10.34 7.26 1.73
N VAL A 92 9.96 5.97 1.70
CA VAL A 92 10.28 5.08 0.57
C VAL A 92 9.55 5.53 -0.68
N ASN A 93 8.28 5.93 -0.56
CA ASN A 93 7.51 6.44 -1.70
C ASN A 93 8.11 7.72 -2.27
N ALA A 94 8.55 8.64 -1.42
CA ALA A 94 9.24 9.86 -1.86
C ALA A 94 10.56 9.54 -2.53
N GLY A 95 11.34 8.63 -1.93
CA GLY A 95 12.59 8.16 -2.50
C GLY A 95 12.42 7.49 -3.85
N ALA A 96 11.38 6.67 -4.00
CA ALA A 96 11.06 6.01 -5.26
C ALA A 96 10.74 7.05 -6.34
N ALA A 97 9.98 8.08 -6.01
CA ALA A 97 9.67 9.16 -6.94
C ALA A 97 10.94 9.90 -7.37
N LEU A 98 11.81 10.20 -6.41
CA LEU A 98 13.07 10.88 -6.69
C LEU A 98 13.97 10.05 -7.59
N VAL A 99 14.15 8.78 -7.26
CA VAL A 99 14.99 7.87 -8.03
C VAL A 99 14.45 7.72 -9.46
N TYR A 100 13.16 7.50 -9.59
CA TYR A 100 12.53 7.30 -10.89
C TYR A 100 12.55 8.59 -11.72
N SER A 101 12.58 9.75 -11.07
CA SER A 101 12.69 11.06 -11.74
C SER A 101 13.97 11.19 -12.55
N THR A 102 15.02 10.45 -12.23
CA THR A 102 16.26 10.48 -12.99
C THR A 102 16.04 10.02 -14.43
N ARG A 103 15.02 9.22 -14.69
CA ARG A 103 14.64 8.82 -16.04
C ARG A 103 14.22 10.01 -16.90
N VAL A 104 13.58 11.00 -16.29
CA VAL A 104 13.21 12.23 -17.00
C VAL A 104 14.45 12.99 -17.41
N MET A 105 15.44 13.10 -16.53
CA MET A 105 16.71 13.76 -16.86
C MET A 105 17.44 13.01 -17.96
N ASP A 106 17.39 11.69 -17.94
CA ASP A 106 18.00 10.86 -18.99
C ASP A 106 17.29 11.06 -20.33
N ALA A 107 15.97 10.99 -20.35
CA ALA A 107 15.18 11.20 -21.57
C ALA A 107 15.39 12.59 -22.14
N PHE A 108 15.52 13.61 -21.29
CA PHE A 108 15.73 14.99 -21.72
C PHE A 108 16.95 15.15 -22.64
N LYS A 109 17.99 14.38 -22.42
CA LYS A 109 19.21 14.43 -23.22
C LYS A 109 18.99 13.98 -24.67
N GLU A 110 17.98 13.14 -24.89
CA GLU A 110 17.71 12.55 -26.20
C GLU A 110 16.93 13.49 -27.12
N TYR A 111 16.32 14.55 -26.59
CA TYR A 111 15.46 15.42 -27.39
C TYR A 111 16.14 16.72 -27.69
N PRO A 112 15.93 17.28 -28.94
CA PRO A 112 16.52 18.55 -29.30
C PRO A 112 15.94 19.70 -28.48
N ARG A 113 16.75 20.70 -28.19
CA ARG A 113 16.30 21.90 -27.50
C ARG A 113 15.25 22.63 -28.32
N ALA A 114 14.16 23.00 -27.69
CA ALA A 114 13.15 23.82 -28.33
C ALA A 114 13.66 25.25 -28.51
N VAL A 115 13.07 25.96 -29.47
CA VAL A 115 13.39 27.37 -29.73
C VAL A 115 13.17 28.21 -28.45
N SER A 116 12.14 27.88 -27.68
CA SER A 116 11.84 28.56 -26.42
C SER A 116 13.01 28.51 -25.42
N SER A 117 13.83 27.47 -25.43
CA SER A 117 15.02 27.41 -24.56
C SER A 117 16.06 28.46 -24.95
N GLN A 118 16.07 28.89 -26.18
CA GLN A 118 16.93 29.99 -26.62
C GLN A 118 16.40 31.33 -26.12
N VAL A 119 15.08 31.47 -26.10
CA VAL A 119 14.44 32.66 -25.56
C VAL A 119 14.75 32.81 -24.08
N SER A 120 14.69 31.72 -23.33
CA SER A 120 14.96 31.76 -21.89
C SER A 120 16.39 32.17 -21.55
N ARG A 121 17.31 32.08 -22.51
CA ARG A 121 18.71 32.52 -22.36
C ARG A 121 18.90 34.02 -22.56
N ALA A 122 17.93 34.64 -23.17
CA ALA A 122 17.95 36.09 -23.32
C ALA A 122 17.51 36.74 -22.00
#